data_4ea8977c2d6934c1346294a074f03ad5
#
_entry.id   4ea8977c2d6934c1346294a074f03ad5
#
_cell.length_a   1.000
_cell.length_b   1.000
_cell.length_c   1.000
_cell.angle_alpha   90.00
_cell.angle_beta   90.00
_cell.angle_gamma   90.00
#
_symmetry.space_group_name_H-M   'P 1'
#
loop_
_entity.id
_entity.type
_entity.pdbx_description
1 polymer ?
#
loop_
_entity_poly.entity_id
_entity_poly.type
_entity_poly.pdbx_seq_one_letter_code
_entity_poly.pdbx_strand_id
1 'polypeptide(L)'
;MHVAVVINPISGARGRPGVARRRAELAAAVLTAEGVQHAVQVTERAGHAYELARQAVAEGATLVFAWGGDGTVNEVGCALAFGSTALGIIPAGSGNGLARELHVPREPVQALKGALLAAEQVIDAGEIGGRLFFNAAGIGFDALIAARFNSRTHGRRGLWRYCTVAARELFTYEAREYTIAVNGETGYHRALLIALANSRQYGNGMVIASQAQLHDGALDLVVVEGRSPLAILWEARRLFMNTLPSAKGVIMKKAQHLTVCAEAPLLFHVDGEPVVGGRSLTARVHPGALRIRRPA
;
A
#
# COMPACT_ATOMS: atom_id res chain seq x y z
N MET A 1 18.31 15.41 -15.88
CA MET A 1 17.44 14.71 -14.90
C MET A 1 18.29 14.38 -13.69
N HIS A 2 17.85 14.74 -12.48
CA HIS A 2 18.49 14.35 -11.23
C HIS A 2 17.63 13.28 -10.56
N VAL A 3 18.22 12.15 -10.22
CA VAL A 3 17.53 10.96 -9.71
C VAL A 3 18.06 10.60 -8.32
N ALA A 4 17.18 10.30 -7.39
CA ALA A 4 17.55 9.70 -6.11
C ALA A 4 17.03 8.26 -6.00
N VAL A 5 17.77 7.39 -5.32
CA VAL A 5 17.33 6.02 -5.02
C VAL A 5 17.38 5.79 -3.51
N VAL A 6 16.23 5.58 -2.91
CA VAL A 6 16.07 5.28 -1.48
C VAL A 6 15.91 3.78 -1.32
N ILE A 7 16.88 3.12 -0.69
CA ILE A 7 16.95 1.66 -0.56
C ILE A 7 16.64 1.24 0.87
N ASN A 8 15.64 0.37 1.02
CA ASN A 8 15.39 -0.32 2.28
C ASN A 8 16.17 -1.66 2.30
N PRO A 9 17.19 -1.81 3.15
CA PRO A 9 18.09 -2.97 3.15
C PRO A 9 17.43 -4.26 3.62
N ILE A 10 16.39 -4.18 4.44
CA ILE A 10 15.72 -5.35 5.02
C ILE A 10 14.56 -5.88 4.18
N SER A 11 14.08 -5.11 3.19
CA SER A 11 12.98 -5.53 2.31
C SER A 11 13.38 -6.74 1.47
N GLY A 12 12.65 -7.87 1.64
CA GLY A 12 12.88 -9.12 0.90
C GLY A 12 14.19 -9.86 1.20
N ALA A 13 15.13 -9.23 1.85
CA ALA A 13 16.49 -9.72 2.01
C ALA A 13 16.80 -10.30 3.40
N ARG A 14 15.87 -10.20 4.34
CA ARG A 14 16.01 -10.69 5.72
C ARG A 14 17.30 -10.23 6.42
N GLY A 15 17.73 -9.00 6.19
CA GLY A 15 18.95 -8.47 6.79
C GLY A 15 20.24 -9.24 6.39
N ARG A 16 20.25 -9.89 5.22
CA ARG A 16 21.46 -10.56 4.72
C ARG A 16 22.59 -9.55 4.56
N PRO A 17 23.78 -9.81 5.11
CA PRO A 17 24.92 -8.91 4.98
C PRO A 17 25.21 -8.57 3.51
N GLY A 18 25.55 -7.30 3.24
CA GLY A 18 25.94 -6.83 1.91
C GLY A 18 24.80 -6.63 0.90
N VAL A 19 23.53 -6.87 1.25
CA VAL A 19 22.40 -6.63 0.31
C VAL A 19 22.26 -5.14 0.00
N ALA A 20 22.33 -4.28 1.03
CA ALA A 20 22.27 -2.84 0.84
C ALA A 20 23.36 -2.35 -0.12
N ARG A 21 24.59 -2.78 0.11
CA ARG A 21 25.74 -2.45 -0.73
C ARG A 21 25.54 -2.90 -2.17
N ARG A 22 25.17 -4.17 -2.41
CA ARG A 22 24.91 -4.69 -3.76
C ARG A 22 23.80 -3.95 -4.48
N ARG A 23 22.73 -3.58 -3.78
CA ARG A 23 21.64 -2.78 -4.36
C ARG A 23 22.14 -1.38 -4.73
N ALA A 24 22.92 -0.75 -3.87
CA ALA A 24 23.47 0.58 -4.12
C ALA A 24 24.43 0.56 -5.31
N GLU A 25 25.34 -0.42 -5.36
CA GLU A 25 26.30 -0.60 -6.48
C GLU A 25 25.53 -0.84 -7.80
N LEU A 26 24.49 -1.67 -7.79
CA LEU A 26 23.66 -1.93 -8.98
C LEU A 26 22.92 -0.66 -9.45
N ALA A 27 22.28 0.06 -8.53
CA ALA A 27 21.58 1.31 -8.86
C ALA A 27 22.55 2.33 -9.47
N ALA A 28 23.70 2.56 -8.81
CA ALA A 28 24.71 3.49 -9.28
C ALA A 28 25.23 3.10 -10.67
N ALA A 29 25.56 1.81 -10.88
CA ALA A 29 26.07 1.33 -12.17
C ALA A 29 25.06 1.54 -13.30
N VAL A 30 23.76 1.22 -13.07
CA VAL A 30 22.70 1.41 -14.06
C VAL A 30 22.53 2.90 -14.39
N LEU A 31 22.42 3.77 -13.36
CA LEU A 31 22.19 5.20 -13.56
C LEU A 31 23.39 5.91 -14.20
N THR A 32 24.62 5.49 -13.87
CA THR A 32 25.84 5.97 -14.53
C THR A 32 25.85 5.58 -16.01
N ALA A 33 25.51 4.33 -16.33
CA ALA A 33 25.44 3.85 -17.72
C ALA A 33 24.38 4.58 -18.54
N GLU A 34 23.29 5.04 -17.94
CA GLU A 34 22.26 5.86 -18.59
C GLU A 34 22.62 7.37 -18.60
N GLY A 35 23.78 7.77 -18.10
CA GLY A 35 24.24 9.17 -18.09
C GLY A 35 23.42 10.08 -17.16
N VAL A 36 22.83 9.55 -16.11
CA VAL A 36 21.92 10.26 -15.21
C VAL A 36 22.65 10.69 -13.94
N GLN A 37 22.56 11.99 -13.59
CA GLN A 37 23.01 12.47 -12.28
C GLN A 37 22.19 11.82 -11.18
N HIS A 38 22.83 11.20 -10.20
CA HIS A 38 22.12 10.42 -9.19
C HIS A 38 22.74 10.46 -7.80
N ALA A 39 21.89 10.20 -6.80
CA ALA A 39 22.24 9.91 -5.41
C ALA A 39 21.62 8.58 -4.99
N VAL A 40 22.36 7.76 -4.24
CA VAL A 40 21.85 6.47 -3.73
C VAL A 40 22.01 6.45 -2.21
N GLN A 41 20.91 6.27 -1.51
CA GLN A 41 20.84 6.35 -0.06
C GLN A 41 20.17 5.10 0.51
N VAL A 42 20.59 4.67 1.70
CA VAL A 42 20.11 3.46 2.38
C VAL A 42 19.41 3.86 3.67
N THR A 43 18.20 3.34 3.90
CA THR A 43 17.45 3.60 5.13
C THR A 43 18.03 2.81 6.31
N GLU A 44 17.97 3.40 7.49
CA GLU A 44 18.49 2.82 8.74
C GLU A 44 17.36 2.46 9.73
N ARG A 45 16.22 3.12 9.63
CA ARG A 45 15.07 2.99 10.54
C ARG A 45 13.75 3.25 9.83
N ALA A 46 12.64 2.94 10.48
CA ALA A 46 11.31 3.35 10.02
C ALA A 46 11.21 4.89 9.95
N GLY A 47 10.50 5.39 8.96
CA GLY A 47 10.37 6.83 8.67
C GLY A 47 11.57 7.44 7.93
N HIS A 48 12.71 6.76 7.87
CA HIS A 48 13.92 7.32 7.24
C HIS A 48 13.77 7.44 5.71
N ALA A 49 12.96 6.59 5.06
CA ALA A 49 12.72 6.72 3.62
C ALA A 49 11.97 8.02 3.29
N TYR A 50 11.05 8.47 4.14
CA TYR A 50 10.40 9.77 4.02
C TYR A 50 11.41 10.92 4.12
N GLU A 51 12.29 10.90 5.12
CA GLU A 51 13.30 11.95 5.34
C GLU A 51 14.27 12.05 4.15
N LEU A 52 14.80 10.90 3.68
CA LEU A 52 15.71 10.84 2.54
C LEU A 52 15.03 11.32 1.23
N ALA A 53 13.76 10.97 1.02
CA ALA A 53 13.03 11.45 -0.14
C ALA A 53 12.79 12.97 -0.08
N ARG A 54 12.47 13.53 1.10
CA ARG A 54 12.34 14.99 1.31
C ARG A 54 13.66 15.71 1.05
N GLN A 55 14.76 15.14 1.52
CA GLN A 55 16.10 15.67 1.24
C GLN A 55 16.39 15.66 -0.26
N ALA A 56 16.13 14.54 -0.95
CA ALA A 56 16.34 14.44 -2.38
C ALA A 56 15.53 15.49 -3.17
N VAL A 57 14.27 15.74 -2.77
CA VAL A 57 13.45 16.82 -3.35
C VAL A 57 14.09 18.19 -3.14
N ALA A 58 14.60 18.47 -1.94
CA ALA A 58 15.26 19.74 -1.64
C ALA A 58 16.56 19.93 -2.44
N GLU A 59 17.25 18.83 -2.76
CA GLU A 59 18.45 18.78 -3.62
C GLU A 59 18.11 18.81 -5.13
N GLY A 60 16.84 18.95 -5.50
CA GLY A 60 16.39 19.12 -6.89
C GLY A 60 16.18 17.81 -7.65
N ALA A 61 15.97 16.67 -6.95
CA ALA A 61 15.61 15.43 -7.62
C ALA A 61 14.26 15.57 -8.36
N THR A 62 14.23 15.13 -9.61
CA THR A 62 13.01 15.09 -10.43
C THR A 62 12.34 13.72 -10.43
N LEU A 63 13.07 12.70 -10.00
CA LEU A 63 12.58 11.32 -9.85
C LEU A 63 13.23 10.69 -8.62
N VAL A 64 12.43 10.13 -7.72
CA VAL A 64 12.90 9.38 -6.55
C VAL A 64 12.42 7.94 -6.64
N PHE A 65 13.35 7.00 -6.64
CA PHE A 65 13.03 5.59 -6.59
C PHE A 65 12.89 5.10 -5.16
N ALA A 66 11.80 4.40 -4.86
CA ALA A 66 11.62 3.62 -3.66
C ALA A 66 12.02 2.16 -3.93
N TRP A 67 13.17 1.72 -3.45
CA TRP A 67 13.60 0.32 -3.54
C TRP A 67 13.26 -0.41 -2.25
N GLY A 68 12.06 -0.95 -2.17
CA GLY A 68 11.58 -1.54 -0.95
C GLY A 68 10.27 -2.32 -1.09
N GLY A 69 9.59 -2.51 0.02
CA GLY A 69 8.20 -3.01 0.07
C GLY A 69 7.19 -1.87 0.17
N ASP A 70 5.93 -2.24 0.42
CA ASP A 70 4.79 -1.30 0.46
C ASP A 70 5.02 -0.13 1.45
N GLY A 71 5.54 -0.40 2.65
CA GLY A 71 5.86 0.67 3.62
C GLY A 71 6.92 1.66 3.11
N THR A 72 7.98 1.17 2.43
CA THR A 72 9.00 2.06 1.84
C THR A 72 8.40 2.90 0.71
N VAL A 73 7.55 2.29 -0.12
CA VAL A 73 6.83 2.99 -1.20
C VAL A 73 5.90 4.05 -0.61
N ASN A 74 5.19 3.73 0.48
CA ASN A 74 4.32 4.68 1.18
C ASN A 74 5.12 5.85 1.77
N GLU A 75 6.21 5.59 2.51
CA GLU A 75 7.06 6.64 3.08
C GLU A 75 7.59 7.61 2.01
N VAL A 76 8.14 7.08 0.91
CA VAL A 76 8.62 7.91 -0.21
C VAL A 76 7.45 8.62 -0.89
N GLY A 77 6.35 7.92 -1.18
CA GLY A 77 5.15 8.51 -1.77
C GLY A 77 4.59 9.68 -0.96
N CYS A 78 4.52 9.54 0.38
CA CYS A 78 4.11 10.62 1.28
C CYS A 78 5.04 11.85 1.20
N ALA A 79 6.33 11.63 1.01
CA ALA A 79 7.30 12.73 0.86
C ALA A 79 7.15 13.48 -0.47
N LEU A 80 6.68 12.80 -1.53
CA LEU A 80 6.53 13.34 -2.88
C LEU A 80 5.12 13.84 -3.18
N ALA A 81 4.13 13.43 -2.39
CA ALA A 81 2.74 13.79 -2.61
C ALA A 81 2.54 15.31 -2.70
N PHE A 82 1.67 15.72 -3.61
CA PHE A 82 1.34 17.12 -3.91
C PHE A 82 2.53 17.94 -4.49
N GLY A 83 3.64 17.29 -4.82
CA GLY A 83 4.81 17.89 -5.42
C GLY A 83 4.96 17.60 -6.91
N SER A 84 6.07 18.09 -7.47
CA SER A 84 6.41 17.90 -8.88
C SER A 84 7.37 16.72 -9.14
N THR A 85 7.99 16.17 -8.08
CA THR A 85 8.93 15.04 -8.19
C THR A 85 8.17 13.73 -8.36
N ALA A 86 8.55 12.92 -9.33
CA ALA A 86 7.91 11.64 -9.60
C ALA A 86 8.45 10.52 -8.72
N LEU A 87 7.61 9.53 -8.43
CA LEU A 87 7.97 8.26 -7.78
C LEU A 87 8.29 7.20 -8.84
N GLY A 88 9.44 6.54 -8.72
CA GLY A 88 9.73 5.25 -9.33
C GLY A 88 9.71 4.14 -8.28
N ILE A 89 9.35 2.92 -8.64
CA ILE A 89 9.27 1.79 -7.71
C ILE A 89 10.20 0.67 -8.16
N ILE A 90 11.00 0.15 -7.22
CA ILE A 90 11.78 -1.09 -7.39
C ILE A 90 11.29 -2.07 -6.33
N PRO A 91 10.40 -3.02 -6.70
CA PRO A 91 9.69 -3.84 -5.72
C PRO A 91 10.61 -4.88 -5.08
N ALA A 92 10.72 -4.87 -3.77
CA ALA A 92 11.51 -5.82 -3.00
C ALA A 92 10.79 -6.43 -1.80
N GLY A 93 9.55 -6.05 -1.56
CA GLY A 93 8.71 -6.57 -0.48
C GLY A 93 8.04 -7.90 -0.81
N SER A 94 7.22 -8.40 0.14
CA SER A 94 6.41 -9.60 -0.06
C SER A 94 5.05 -9.30 -0.73
N GLY A 95 4.42 -8.17 -0.41
CA GLY A 95 3.13 -7.74 -0.97
C GLY A 95 3.28 -7.06 -2.32
N ASN A 96 3.95 -5.92 -2.30
CA ASN A 96 4.18 -5.01 -3.43
C ASN A 96 2.86 -4.68 -4.16
N GLY A 97 1.84 -4.25 -3.41
CA GLY A 97 0.49 -4.02 -3.92
C GLY A 97 0.47 -2.98 -5.03
N LEU A 98 0.96 -1.76 -4.76
CA LEU A 98 1.00 -0.69 -5.75
C LEU A 98 1.90 -1.04 -6.94
N ALA A 99 3.07 -1.65 -6.70
CA ALA A 99 3.95 -2.06 -7.79
C ALA A 99 3.31 -3.11 -8.72
N ARG A 100 2.49 -4.02 -8.18
CA ARG A 100 1.73 -5.00 -8.97
C ARG A 100 0.62 -4.34 -9.78
N GLU A 101 -0.12 -3.40 -9.17
CA GLU A 101 -1.15 -2.63 -9.86
C GLU A 101 -0.56 -1.86 -11.05
N LEU A 102 0.61 -1.27 -10.85
CA LEU A 102 1.34 -0.53 -11.88
C LEU A 102 2.13 -1.43 -12.84
N HIS A 103 2.05 -2.77 -12.71
CA HIS A 103 2.78 -3.75 -13.52
C HIS A 103 4.30 -3.54 -13.53
N VAL A 104 4.87 -3.01 -12.45
CA VAL A 104 6.31 -2.77 -12.35
C VAL A 104 7.08 -4.09 -12.36
N PRO A 105 8.09 -4.26 -13.22
CA PRO A 105 8.93 -5.45 -13.26
C PRO A 105 9.59 -5.74 -11.91
N ARG A 106 9.71 -7.03 -11.57
CA ARG A 106 10.40 -7.45 -10.34
C ARG A 106 11.92 -7.40 -10.45
N GLU A 107 12.42 -7.43 -11.67
CA GLU A 107 13.84 -7.34 -11.97
C GLU A 107 14.29 -5.87 -11.83
N PRO A 108 15.27 -5.56 -10.94
CA PRO A 108 15.60 -4.19 -10.58
C PRO A 108 16.10 -3.33 -11.75
N VAL A 109 16.89 -3.91 -12.67
CA VAL A 109 17.41 -3.15 -13.82
C VAL A 109 16.28 -2.77 -14.77
N GLN A 110 15.33 -3.69 -15.01
CA GLN A 110 14.16 -3.40 -15.84
C GLN A 110 13.26 -2.34 -15.19
N ALA A 111 13.05 -2.42 -13.87
CA ALA A 111 12.28 -1.41 -13.14
C ALA A 111 12.92 -0.03 -13.22
N LEU A 112 14.24 0.07 -12.99
CA LEU A 112 15.00 1.32 -13.10
C LEU A 112 14.92 1.90 -14.53
N LYS A 113 15.38 1.14 -15.53
CA LYS A 113 15.43 1.60 -16.92
C LYS A 113 14.04 1.93 -17.45
N GLY A 114 13.07 1.08 -17.18
CA GLY A 114 11.71 1.31 -17.62
C GLY A 114 11.12 2.60 -17.06
N ALA A 115 11.31 2.90 -15.78
CA ALA A 115 10.82 4.16 -15.20
C ALA A 115 11.59 5.40 -15.67
N LEU A 116 12.90 5.29 -15.99
CA LEU A 116 13.68 6.39 -16.58
C LEU A 116 13.12 6.82 -17.94
N LEU A 117 12.67 5.86 -18.74
CA LEU A 117 12.16 6.08 -20.09
C LEU A 117 10.65 6.36 -20.13
N ALA A 118 9.93 6.05 -19.05
CA ALA A 118 8.49 6.18 -18.99
C ALA A 118 8.03 7.64 -18.99
N ALA A 119 6.89 7.88 -19.61
CA ALA A 119 6.14 9.11 -19.41
C ALA A 119 5.63 9.20 -17.98
N GLU A 120 5.55 10.42 -17.46
CA GLU A 120 4.99 10.70 -16.15
C GLU A 120 3.47 10.55 -16.18
N GLN A 121 2.93 9.93 -15.16
CA GLN A 121 1.49 9.78 -14.91
C GLN A 121 1.18 10.30 -13.53
N VAL A 122 -0.06 10.66 -13.27
CA VAL A 122 -0.55 11.03 -11.95
C VAL A 122 -1.51 9.98 -11.43
N ILE A 123 -1.43 9.72 -10.14
CA ILE A 123 -2.37 8.86 -9.42
C ILE A 123 -2.95 9.58 -8.23
N ASP A 124 -4.12 9.13 -7.81
CA ASP A 124 -4.78 9.61 -6.62
C ASP A 124 -4.10 9.04 -5.37
N ALA A 125 -4.31 9.70 -4.24
CA ALA A 125 -3.98 9.18 -2.93
C ALA A 125 -5.24 9.16 -2.06
N GLY A 126 -5.41 8.10 -1.28
CA GLY A 126 -6.38 8.10 -0.20
C GLY A 126 -5.76 8.67 1.07
N GLU A 127 -6.60 9.24 1.92
CA GLU A 127 -6.24 9.66 3.28
C GLU A 127 -7.23 9.07 4.26
N ILE A 128 -6.76 8.53 5.38
CA ILE A 128 -7.59 8.11 6.51
C ILE A 128 -6.92 8.48 7.83
N GLY A 129 -7.66 9.13 8.72
CA GLY A 129 -7.11 9.55 10.01
C GLY A 129 -5.86 10.42 9.91
N GLY A 130 -5.74 11.26 8.88
CA GLY A 130 -4.61 12.13 8.61
C GLY A 130 -3.38 11.42 8.01
N ARG A 131 -3.52 10.17 7.54
CA ARG A 131 -2.44 9.40 6.93
C ARG A 131 -2.75 9.06 5.48
N LEU A 132 -1.82 9.35 4.57
CA LEU A 132 -1.95 9.01 3.16
C LEU A 132 -1.69 7.52 2.91
N PHE A 133 -2.40 6.98 1.92
CA PHE A 133 -2.15 5.69 1.33
C PHE A 133 -2.29 5.75 -0.20
N PHE A 134 -1.58 4.90 -0.89
CA PHE A 134 -1.56 4.89 -2.36
C PHE A 134 -2.16 3.62 -2.95
N ASN A 135 -2.23 2.56 -2.14
CA ASN A 135 -2.80 1.27 -2.54
C ASN A 135 -4.13 1.00 -1.84
N ALA A 136 -4.11 0.76 -0.54
CA ALA A 136 -5.33 0.50 0.23
C ALA A 136 -5.15 0.79 1.71
N ALA A 137 -6.25 1.18 2.36
CA ALA A 137 -6.38 1.20 3.81
C ALA A 137 -7.47 0.24 4.26
N GLY A 138 -7.42 -0.20 5.51
CA GLY A 138 -8.42 -1.09 6.03
C GLY A 138 -8.65 -0.94 7.53
N ILE A 139 -9.86 -1.23 7.98
CA ILE A 139 -10.30 -1.14 9.37
C ILE A 139 -10.82 -2.51 9.82
N GLY A 140 -10.53 -2.92 11.03
CA GLY A 140 -11.07 -4.12 11.63
C GLY A 140 -10.16 -5.33 11.47
N PHE A 141 -10.66 -6.44 10.93
CA PHE A 141 -9.94 -7.71 10.87
C PHE A 141 -8.60 -7.62 10.11
N ASP A 142 -8.56 -6.99 8.97
CA ASP A 142 -7.34 -6.86 8.17
C ASP A 142 -6.27 -6.00 8.84
N ALA A 143 -6.69 -4.94 9.55
CA ALA A 143 -5.78 -4.14 10.37
C ALA A 143 -5.20 -4.96 11.55
N LEU A 144 -6.00 -5.84 12.15
CA LEU A 144 -5.51 -6.80 13.14
C LEU A 144 -4.46 -7.74 12.52
N ILE A 145 -4.74 -8.28 11.33
CA ILE A 145 -3.79 -9.16 10.64
C ILE A 145 -2.50 -8.41 10.29
N ALA A 146 -2.60 -7.17 9.80
CA ALA A 146 -1.43 -6.32 9.56
C ALA A 146 -0.60 -6.12 10.84
N ALA A 147 -1.23 -5.81 11.97
CA ALA A 147 -0.57 -5.66 13.27
C ALA A 147 0.10 -6.96 13.74
N ARG A 148 -0.60 -8.11 13.65
CA ARG A 148 -0.05 -9.43 14.00
C ARG A 148 1.09 -9.87 13.09
N PHE A 149 1.02 -9.51 11.82
CA PHE A 149 2.07 -9.81 10.84
C PHE A 149 3.32 -8.96 11.06
N ASN A 150 3.16 -7.67 11.38
CA ASN A 150 4.27 -6.74 11.60
C ASN A 150 4.93 -6.93 12.98
N SER A 151 4.18 -7.31 14.03
CA SER A 151 4.73 -7.51 15.40
C SER A 151 5.70 -8.69 15.51
N ARG A 152 5.65 -9.64 14.58
CA ARG A 152 6.53 -10.82 14.61
C ARG A 152 7.79 -10.57 13.78
N THR A 153 8.85 -10.11 14.42
CA THR A 153 10.14 -9.76 13.80
C THR A 153 10.90 -10.95 13.21
N HIS A 154 10.62 -12.18 13.63
CA HIS A 154 11.33 -13.39 13.20
C HIS A 154 10.46 -14.33 12.35
N GLY A 155 10.92 -14.65 11.14
CA GLY A 155 10.32 -15.69 10.27
C GLY A 155 10.09 -15.24 8.81
N ARG A 156 9.72 -16.23 7.96
CA ARG A 156 9.46 -15.98 6.52
C ARG A 156 8.21 -15.12 6.34
N ARG A 157 8.35 -13.92 5.80
CA ARG A 157 7.21 -13.12 5.29
C ARG A 157 6.76 -13.74 3.96
N GLY A 158 5.46 -13.74 3.68
CA GLY A 158 4.90 -14.25 2.44
C GLY A 158 3.41 -14.54 2.55
N LEU A 159 2.77 -14.77 1.41
CA LEU A 159 1.33 -15.02 1.30
C LEU A 159 0.85 -16.17 2.20
N TRP A 160 1.55 -17.30 2.19
CA TRP A 160 1.16 -18.49 2.97
C TRP A 160 1.06 -18.16 4.46
N ARG A 161 2.05 -17.46 5.00
CA ARG A 161 2.04 -17.06 6.40
C ARG A 161 0.93 -16.03 6.70
N TYR A 162 0.70 -15.10 5.78
CA TYR A 162 -0.40 -14.15 5.90
C TYR A 162 -1.74 -14.90 5.98
N CYS A 163 -1.98 -15.83 5.07
CA CYS A 163 -3.18 -16.65 5.05
C CYS A 163 -3.34 -17.54 6.30
N THR A 164 -2.26 -18.12 6.83
CA THR A 164 -2.33 -18.94 8.04
C THR A 164 -2.63 -18.10 9.28
N VAL A 165 -2.07 -16.91 9.39
CA VAL A 165 -2.39 -15.98 10.49
C VAL A 165 -3.85 -15.52 10.37
N ALA A 166 -4.27 -15.11 9.17
CA ALA A 166 -5.65 -14.67 8.92
C ALA A 166 -6.66 -15.79 9.23
N ALA A 167 -6.42 -17.01 8.74
CA ALA A 167 -7.30 -18.14 9.00
C ALA A 167 -7.43 -18.43 10.50
N ARG A 168 -6.32 -18.40 11.24
CA ARG A 168 -6.35 -18.64 12.70
C ARG A 168 -7.09 -17.55 13.45
N GLU A 169 -6.81 -16.28 13.19
CA GLU A 169 -7.43 -15.16 13.88
C GLU A 169 -8.94 -15.07 13.54
N LEU A 170 -9.35 -15.54 12.35
CA LEU A 170 -10.75 -15.49 11.91
C LEU A 170 -11.71 -16.28 12.82
N PHE A 171 -11.25 -17.36 13.45
CA PHE A 171 -12.09 -18.16 14.35
C PHE A 171 -12.31 -17.51 15.73
N THR A 172 -11.51 -16.51 16.08
CA THR A 172 -11.58 -15.81 17.37
C THR A 172 -12.00 -14.34 17.21
N TYR A 173 -11.99 -13.83 15.99
CA TYR A 173 -12.37 -12.44 15.74
C TYR A 173 -13.88 -12.28 15.64
N GLU A 174 -14.42 -11.35 16.40
CA GLU A 174 -15.81 -10.97 16.34
C GLU A 174 -16.02 -9.75 15.44
N ALA A 175 -16.96 -9.87 14.49
CA ALA A 175 -17.38 -8.73 13.67
C ALA A 175 -17.96 -7.63 14.56
N ARG A 176 -17.57 -6.38 14.30
CA ARG A 176 -17.95 -5.21 15.11
C ARG A 176 -19.01 -4.39 14.38
N GLU A 177 -19.72 -3.59 15.17
CA GLU A 177 -20.70 -2.63 14.66
C GLU A 177 -20.02 -1.32 14.29
N TYR A 178 -20.35 -0.84 13.11
CA TYR A 178 -19.86 0.42 12.56
C TYR A 178 -21.01 1.25 12.00
N THR A 179 -20.93 2.55 12.24
CA THR A 179 -21.72 3.54 11.51
C THR A 179 -20.85 4.10 10.39
N ILE A 180 -21.28 3.96 9.15
CA ILE A 180 -20.54 4.42 7.97
C ILE A 180 -21.36 5.47 7.27
N ALA A 181 -20.85 6.70 7.19
CA ALA A 181 -21.44 7.78 6.40
C ALA A 181 -20.63 7.95 5.12
N VAL A 182 -21.27 7.80 3.97
CA VAL A 182 -20.66 7.90 2.62
C VAL A 182 -21.52 8.83 1.77
N ASN A 183 -20.92 9.88 1.21
CA ASN A 183 -21.59 10.79 0.29
C ASN A 183 -22.94 11.34 0.83
N GLY A 184 -23.05 11.53 2.15
CA GLY A 184 -24.26 12.02 2.83
C GLY A 184 -25.25 10.91 3.26
N GLU A 185 -25.07 9.66 2.85
CA GLU A 185 -25.86 8.52 3.32
C GLU A 185 -25.19 7.85 4.52
N THR A 186 -25.96 7.53 5.55
CA THR A 186 -25.48 6.81 6.74
C THR A 186 -26.06 5.41 6.80
N GLY A 187 -25.19 4.43 7.00
CA GLY A 187 -25.56 3.02 7.17
C GLY A 187 -24.97 2.41 8.42
N TYR A 188 -25.67 1.43 9.00
CA TYR A 188 -25.21 0.63 10.13
C TYR A 188 -24.80 -0.75 9.64
N HIS A 189 -23.59 -1.17 9.97
CA HIS A 189 -23.03 -2.42 9.45
C HIS A 189 -22.34 -3.20 10.57
N ARG A 190 -22.67 -4.47 10.70
CA ARG A 190 -21.86 -5.41 11.49
C ARG A 190 -20.83 -6.04 10.56
N ALA A 191 -19.64 -5.44 10.51
CA ALA A 191 -18.61 -5.80 9.54
C ALA A 191 -17.43 -6.57 10.19
N LEU A 192 -16.88 -7.50 9.42
CA LEU A 192 -15.60 -8.16 9.69
C LEU A 192 -14.46 -7.18 9.39
N LEU A 193 -14.51 -6.56 8.23
CA LEU A 193 -13.55 -5.54 7.78
C LEU A 193 -14.21 -4.50 6.89
N ILE A 194 -13.59 -3.34 6.85
CA ILE A 194 -13.91 -2.24 5.95
C ILE A 194 -12.61 -1.89 5.22
N ALA A 195 -12.56 -2.01 3.89
CA ALA A 195 -11.42 -1.62 3.09
C ALA A 195 -11.72 -0.38 2.24
N LEU A 196 -10.73 0.48 2.11
CA LEU A 196 -10.73 1.65 1.23
C LEU A 196 -9.65 1.40 0.18
N ALA A 197 -10.05 1.10 -1.02
CA ALA A 197 -9.15 0.74 -2.09
C ALA A 197 -8.97 1.90 -3.06
N ASN A 198 -7.73 2.35 -3.23
CA ASN A 198 -7.31 3.26 -4.29
C ASN A 198 -6.87 2.48 -5.54
N SER A 199 -6.48 1.22 -5.36
CA SER A 199 -6.14 0.29 -6.43
C SER A 199 -6.85 -1.05 -6.23
N ARG A 200 -6.85 -1.89 -7.28
CA ARG A 200 -7.47 -3.23 -7.23
C ARG A 200 -6.75 -4.17 -6.26
N GLN A 201 -5.44 -4.02 -6.14
CA GLN A 201 -4.55 -4.96 -5.45
C GLN A 201 -4.54 -4.75 -3.94
N TYR A 202 -4.72 -5.84 -3.19
CA TYR A 202 -4.56 -5.84 -1.72
C TYR A 202 -3.18 -6.35 -1.28
N GLY A 203 -2.37 -6.76 -2.24
CA GLY A 203 -1.06 -7.36 -2.06
C GLY A 203 -1.05 -8.87 -2.36
N ASN A 204 0.13 -9.39 -2.68
CA ASN A 204 0.33 -10.82 -3.00
C ASN A 204 -0.59 -11.38 -4.12
N GLY A 205 -1.16 -10.54 -4.98
CA GLY A 205 -2.09 -10.94 -6.03
C GLY A 205 -3.55 -11.07 -5.58
N MET A 206 -3.88 -10.69 -4.35
CA MET A 206 -5.26 -10.58 -3.89
C MET A 206 -5.90 -9.30 -4.44
N VAL A 207 -7.10 -9.41 -4.99
CA VAL A 207 -7.88 -8.29 -5.52
C VAL A 207 -9.09 -8.04 -4.62
N ILE A 208 -9.11 -6.89 -3.94
CA ILE A 208 -10.19 -6.50 -3.02
C ILE A 208 -11.29 -5.71 -3.73
N ALA A 209 -10.92 -4.86 -4.68
CA ALA A 209 -11.82 -4.01 -5.45
C ALA A 209 -11.47 -4.10 -6.94
N SER A 210 -12.17 -4.97 -7.66
CA SER A 210 -11.85 -5.27 -9.07
C SER A 210 -12.03 -4.09 -10.02
N GLN A 211 -12.82 -3.09 -9.63
CA GLN A 211 -13.15 -1.92 -10.43
C GLN A 211 -12.39 -0.65 -9.99
N ALA A 212 -11.56 -0.74 -8.96
CA ALA A 212 -10.79 0.39 -8.48
C ALA A 212 -9.81 0.91 -9.55
N GLN A 213 -9.68 2.22 -9.64
CA GLN A 213 -8.82 2.91 -10.60
C GLN A 213 -7.99 3.96 -9.86
N LEU A 214 -6.70 4.00 -10.13
CA LEU A 214 -5.75 4.91 -9.47
C LEU A 214 -5.94 6.40 -9.79
N HIS A 215 -6.87 6.76 -10.68
CA HIS A 215 -6.96 8.12 -11.23
C HIS A 215 -8.40 8.56 -11.56
N ASP A 216 -9.39 7.99 -10.89
CA ASP A 216 -10.81 8.33 -11.13
C ASP A 216 -11.41 9.30 -10.08
N GLY A 217 -10.57 9.79 -9.16
CA GLY A 217 -10.97 10.71 -8.12
C GLY A 217 -11.89 10.09 -7.07
N ALA A 218 -11.85 8.77 -6.87
CA ALA A 218 -12.68 8.06 -5.92
C ALA A 218 -11.92 6.91 -5.22
N LEU A 219 -12.38 6.55 -4.04
CA LEU A 219 -11.98 5.32 -3.35
C LEU A 219 -13.10 4.29 -3.48
N ASP A 220 -12.73 3.04 -3.67
CA ASP A 220 -13.68 1.93 -3.58
C ASP A 220 -13.80 1.48 -2.12
N LEU A 221 -14.92 1.81 -1.49
CA LEU A 221 -15.29 1.29 -0.18
C LEU A 221 -15.77 -0.14 -0.32
N VAL A 222 -15.15 -1.07 0.39
CA VAL A 222 -15.56 -2.48 0.46
C VAL A 222 -15.88 -2.82 1.91
N VAL A 223 -17.12 -3.17 2.19
CA VAL A 223 -17.56 -3.65 3.50
C VAL A 223 -17.81 -5.14 3.41
N VAL A 224 -17.09 -5.93 4.21
CA VAL A 224 -17.31 -7.36 4.35
C VAL A 224 -18.05 -7.61 5.66
N GLU A 225 -19.30 -8.03 5.57
CA GLU A 225 -20.13 -8.32 6.73
C GLU A 225 -19.65 -9.52 7.54
N GLY A 226 -19.91 -9.50 8.84
CA GLY A 226 -19.63 -10.61 9.74
C GLY A 226 -20.49 -11.83 9.41
N ARG A 227 -19.83 -12.96 9.13
CA ARG A 227 -20.45 -14.26 8.84
C ARG A 227 -19.69 -15.36 9.55
N SER A 228 -20.16 -16.61 9.44
CA SER A 228 -19.42 -17.74 9.99
C SER A 228 -18.01 -17.84 9.40
N PRO A 229 -16.99 -18.21 10.20
CA PRO A 229 -15.61 -18.31 9.72
C PRO A 229 -15.45 -19.19 8.48
N LEU A 230 -16.18 -20.30 8.41
CA LEU A 230 -16.15 -21.20 7.25
C LEU A 230 -16.71 -20.55 5.98
N ALA A 231 -17.78 -19.74 6.11
CA ALA A 231 -18.33 -19.01 4.98
C ALA A 231 -17.32 -17.96 4.46
N ILE A 232 -16.64 -17.25 5.38
CA ILE A 232 -15.62 -16.25 5.01
C ILE A 232 -14.42 -16.93 4.33
N LEU A 233 -13.93 -18.04 4.86
CA LEU A 233 -12.85 -18.80 4.24
C LEU A 233 -13.23 -19.30 2.83
N TRP A 234 -14.48 -19.73 2.65
CA TRP A 234 -14.97 -20.14 1.33
C TRP A 234 -15.01 -18.95 0.35
N GLU A 235 -15.45 -17.79 0.80
CA GLU A 235 -15.51 -16.59 -0.05
C GLU A 235 -14.11 -15.96 -0.27
N ALA A 236 -13.15 -16.16 0.62
CA ALA A 236 -11.79 -15.60 0.51
C ALA A 236 -11.05 -16.02 -0.78
N ARG A 237 -11.39 -17.18 -1.39
CA ARG A 237 -10.84 -17.59 -2.69
C ARG A 237 -11.17 -16.57 -3.79
N ARG A 238 -12.27 -15.82 -3.67
CA ARG A 238 -12.71 -14.81 -4.63
C ARG A 238 -11.72 -13.63 -4.74
N LEU A 239 -10.91 -13.38 -3.71
CA LEU A 239 -9.83 -12.42 -3.75
C LEU A 239 -8.79 -12.76 -4.83
N PHE A 240 -8.57 -14.05 -5.10
CA PHE A 240 -7.64 -14.52 -6.13
C PHE A 240 -8.30 -14.71 -7.50
N MET A 241 -9.61 -14.87 -7.52
CA MET A 241 -10.41 -15.06 -8.73
C MET A 241 -10.96 -13.74 -9.30
N ASN A 242 -10.69 -12.62 -8.64
CA ASN A 242 -11.21 -11.30 -9.01
C ASN A 242 -12.76 -11.23 -9.05
N THR A 243 -13.43 -12.00 -8.19
CA THR A 243 -14.89 -12.13 -8.14
C THR A 243 -15.49 -11.76 -6.78
N LEU A 244 -14.75 -11.06 -5.93
CA LEU A 244 -15.20 -10.66 -4.60
C LEU A 244 -16.52 -9.84 -4.63
N PRO A 245 -16.78 -8.94 -5.60
CA PRO A 245 -18.03 -8.20 -5.66
C PRO A 245 -19.30 -9.07 -5.72
N SER A 246 -19.16 -10.31 -6.19
CA SER A 246 -20.28 -11.28 -6.25
C SER A 246 -20.44 -12.13 -4.98
N ALA A 247 -19.65 -11.88 -3.93
CA ALA A 247 -19.74 -12.62 -2.67
C ALA A 247 -20.93 -12.12 -1.84
N LYS A 248 -21.60 -13.06 -1.15
CA LYS A 248 -22.67 -12.69 -0.22
C LYS A 248 -22.09 -11.94 0.99
N GLY A 249 -22.73 -10.84 1.39
CA GLY A 249 -22.29 -10.01 2.52
C GLY A 249 -21.07 -9.13 2.18
N VAL A 250 -20.86 -8.84 0.90
CA VAL A 250 -19.90 -7.83 0.44
C VAL A 250 -20.69 -6.66 -0.18
N ILE A 251 -20.44 -5.47 0.35
CA ILE A 251 -21.02 -4.22 -0.14
C ILE A 251 -19.88 -3.39 -0.72
N MET A 252 -20.10 -2.84 -1.91
CA MET A 252 -19.14 -1.96 -2.57
C MET A 252 -19.80 -0.66 -2.97
N LYS A 253 -19.14 0.46 -2.67
CA LYS A 253 -19.57 1.81 -3.06
C LYS A 253 -18.36 2.66 -3.41
N LYS A 254 -18.47 3.55 -4.39
CA LYS A 254 -17.46 4.59 -4.62
C LYS A 254 -17.69 5.76 -3.65
N ALA A 255 -16.61 6.26 -3.09
CA ALA A 255 -16.61 7.34 -2.12
C ALA A 255 -15.49 8.36 -2.39
N GLN A 256 -15.81 9.64 -2.39
CA GLN A 256 -14.81 10.70 -2.34
C GLN A 256 -14.48 11.10 -0.91
N HIS A 257 -15.48 11.01 -0.04
CA HIS A 257 -15.38 11.30 1.38
C HIS A 257 -16.28 10.34 2.16
N LEU A 258 -15.75 9.82 3.26
CA LEU A 258 -16.53 8.97 4.16
C LEU A 258 -16.06 9.11 5.61
N THR A 259 -16.93 8.76 6.54
CA THR A 259 -16.62 8.68 7.97
C THR A 259 -17.05 7.32 8.50
N VAL A 260 -16.18 6.69 9.28
CA VAL A 260 -16.45 5.43 9.97
C VAL A 260 -16.38 5.67 11.47
N CYS A 261 -17.45 5.34 12.19
CA CYS A 261 -17.54 5.44 13.63
C CYS A 261 -17.77 4.07 14.27
N ALA A 262 -17.25 3.87 15.49
CA ALA A 262 -17.52 2.72 16.33
C ALA A 262 -17.50 3.11 17.81
N GLU A 263 -18.03 2.24 18.68
CA GLU A 263 -18.04 2.46 20.14
C GLU A 263 -16.63 2.46 20.77
N ALA A 264 -15.72 1.66 20.21
CA ALA A 264 -14.34 1.53 20.67
C ALA A 264 -13.35 2.16 19.69
N PRO A 265 -12.11 2.47 20.10
CA PRO A 265 -11.05 2.92 19.21
C PRO A 265 -10.86 1.98 18.03
N LEU A 266 -10.69 2.57 16.85
CA LEU A 266 -10.56 1.87 15.58
C LEU A 266 -9.10 1.51 15.32
N LEU A 267 -8.83 0.22 15.15
CA LEU A 267 -7.58 -0.23 14.56
C LEU A 267 -7.72 -0.18 13.04
N PHE A 268 -6.82 0.52 12.37
CA PHE A 268 -6.77 0.61 10.92
C PHE A 268 -5.35 0.41 10.41
N HIS A 269 -5.18 0.23 9.13
CA HIS A 269 -3.87 0.25 8.48
C HIS A 269 -3.89 1.15 7.24
N VAL A 270 -2.73 1.65 6.86
CA VAL A 270 -2.46 2.31 5.58
C VAL A 270 -1.33 1.57 4.87
N ASP A 271 -1.59 1.04 3.66
CA ASP A 271 -0.63 0.26 2.87
C ASP A 271 0.06 -0.87 3.67
N GLY A 272 -0.69 -1.49 4.63
CA GLY A 272 -0.24 -2.57 5.48
C GLY A 272 0.46 -2.14 6.79
N GLU A 273 0.61 -0.84 7.06
CA GLU A 273 1.16 -0.33 8.32
C GLU A 273 0.02 -0.04 9.32
N PRO A 274 -0.03 -0.77 10.46
CA PRO A 274 -1.12 -0.65 11.42
C PRO A 274 -1.02 0.63 12.25
N VAL A 275 -2.18 1.20 12.54
CA VAL A 275 -2.33 2.43 13.32
C VAL A 275 -3.52 2.30 14.26
N VAL A 276 -3.40 2.80 15.48
CA VAL A 276 -4.52 2.94 16.41
C VAL A 276 -5.10 4.34 16.24
N GLY A 277 -6.37 4.42 15.89
CA GLY A 277 -7.12 5.66 15.73
C GLY A 277 -8.08 5.93 16.88
N GLY A 278 -8.90 6.99 16.73
CA GLY A 278 -10.01 7.29 17.63
C GLY A 278 -11.24 6.41 17.38
N ARG A 279 -12.38 6.80 17.96
CA ARG A 279 -13.69 6.16 17.72
C ARG A 279 -14.33 6.58 16.38
N SER A 280 -13.79 7.60 15.76
CA SER A 280 -14.22 8.11 14.46
C SER A 280 -13.00 8.33 13.57
N LEU A 281 -13.07 7.85 12.34
CA LEU A 281 -12.08 8.04 11.30
C LEU A 281 -12.75 8.63 10.07
N THR A 282 -12.21 9.74 9.59
CA THR A 282 -12.60 10.33 8.32
C THR A 282 -11.60 9.91 7.25
N ALA A 283 -12.11 9.56 6.08
CA ALA A 283 -11.29 9.26 4.91
C ALA A 283 -11.75 10.08 3.70
N ARG A 284 -10.80 10.40 2.82
CA ARG A 284 -11.04 11.13 1.58
C ARG A 284 -10.04 10.74 0.50
N VAL A 285 -10.40 11.01 -0.74
CA VAL A 285 -9.48 10.92 -1.87
C VAL A 285 -8.85 12.29 -2.13
N HIS A 286 -7.61 12.27 -2.59
CA HIS A 286 -6.89 13.42 -3.14
C HIS A 286 -6.57 13.12 -4.62
N PRO A 287 -7.36 13.64 -5.55
CA PRO A 287 -7.14 13.40 -6.97
C PRO A 287 -5.79 13.92 -7.45
N GLY A 288 -5.09 13.11 -8.23
CA GLY A 288 -3.82 13.49 -8.85
C GLY A 288 -2.69 13.83 -7.87
N ALA A 289 -2.73 13.28 -6.66
CA ALA A 289 -1.82 13.67 -5.57
C ALA A 289 -0.38 13.22 -5.75
N LEU A 290 -0.11 12.17 -6.52
CA LEU A 290 1.23 11.61 -6.68
C LEU A 290 1.60 11.42 -8.15
N ARG A 291 2.77 11.94 -8.53
CA ARG A 291 3.37 11.67 -9.84
C ARG A 291 4.15 10.38 -9.80
N ILE A 292 4.01 9.55 -10.82
CA ILE A 292 4.71 8.28 -10.93
C ILE A 292 5.33 8.11 -12.31
N ARG A 293 6.43 7.34 -12.38
CA ARG A 293 6.95 6.80 -13.62
C ARG A 293 6.99 5.28 -13.53
N ARG A 294 6.22 4.61 -14.35
CA ARG A 294 6.17 3.14 -14.42
C ARG A 294 6.58 2.68 -15.82
N PRO A 295 7.29 1.55 -15.93
CA PRO A 295 7.50 0.89 -17.22
C PRO A 295 6.17 0.65 -17.95
N ALA A 296 6.23 0.74 -19.27
CA ALA A 296 5.07 0.48 -20.13
C ALA A 296 4.68 -1.00 -20.11
#